data_6f2b25c5bc679f04c75bee0c319f9cc2
#
_entry.id   6f2b25c5bc679f04c75bee0c319f9cc2
#
_cell.length_a   1.000
_cell.length_b   1.000
_cell.length_c   1.000
_cell.angle_alpha   90.00
_cell.angle_beta   90.00
_cell.angle_gamma   90.00
#
_symmetry.space_group_name_H-M   'P 1'
#
loop_
_entity.id
_entity.type
_entity.pdbx_description
1 polymer ?
#
loop_
_entity_poly.entity_id
_entity_poly.type
_entity_poly.pdbx_seq_one_letter_code
_entity_poly.pdbx_strand_id
1 'polypeptide(L)'
;MPRSLLGRMLLLTLLAVLVAQGLSSLFWLSHLRSSQREGLLTSSRSLAYSMAASVSYFRSLPLGYRPLVLDQLRSMGGTRFFVSLNDRPLEMRALPDTPNKQAVLEIVQDVLHQRLGKEVELQVEFVSPDELRLFNGALKLDELPRSWAHYALTLEPVNPPVLVTQIRIGDSEWLYIASLMPAPYVSLEPEGLQPQQVLSIVFTSLLLLLFTGLLMHWQSRPLK
;
A
#
# COMPACT_ATOMS: atom_id res chain seq x y z
N MET A 1 -45.33 -9.70 -18.53
CA MET A 1 -45.77 -9.02 -17.29
C MET A 1 -46.68 -9.97 -16.54
N PRO A 2 -46.48 -10.22 -15.25
CA PRO A 2 -47.36 -11.12 -14.49
C PRO A 2 -48.77 -10.54 -14.43
N ARG A 3 -49.72 -11.34 -14.82
CA ARG A 3 -51.13 -10.93 -14.89
C ARG A 3 -51.88 -11.00 -13.55
N SER A 4 -51.29 -11.61 -12.52
CA SER A 4 -51.85 -11.70 -11.19
C SER A 4 -51.33 -10.60 -10.26
N LEU A 5 -52.13 -10.12 -9.34
CA LEU A 5 -51.81 -9.11 -8.33
C LEU A 5 -50.60 -9.58 -7.48
N LEU A 6 -50.60 -10.86 -7.16
CA LEU A 6 -49.52 -11.54 -6.42
C LEU A 6 -48.20 -11.52 -7.19
N GLY A 7 -48.20 -11.75 -8.50
CA GLY A 7 -46.99 -11.66 -9.32
C GLY A 7 -46.42 -10.24 -9.45
N ARG A 8 -47.26 -9.20 -9.41
CA ARG A 8 -46.80 -7.81 -9.38
C ARG A 8 -46.15 -7.45 -8.02
N MET A 9 -46.76 -7.88 -6.93
CA MET A 9 -46.17 -7.68 -5.58
C MET A 9 -44.84 -8.40 -5.45
N LEU A 10 -44.72 -9.64 -5.95
CA LEU A 10 -43.48 -10.41 -5.95
C LEU A 10 -42.39 -9.74 -6.74
N LEU A 11 -42.72 -9.22 -7.91
CA LEU A 11 -41.77 -8.51 -8.78
C LEU A 11 -41.31 -7.19 -8.14
N LEU A 12 -42.20 -6.43 -7.49
CA LEU A 12 -41.84 -5.20 -6.78
C LEU A 12 -40.97 -5.46 -5.57
N THR A 13 -41.25 -6.48 -4.81
CA THR A 13 -40.41 -6.86 -3.63
C THR A 13 -39.05 -7.34 -4.07
N LEU A 14 -38.98 -8.15 -5.14
CA LEU A 14 -37.72 -8.58 -5.72
C LEU A 14 -36.87 -7.38 -6.18
N LEU A 15 -37.50 -6.44 -6.89
CA LEU A 15 -36.86 -5.22 -7.35
C LEU A 15 -36.35 -4.38 -6.18
N ALA A 16 -37.16 -4.20 -5.14
CA ALA A 16 -36.79 -3.46 -3.94
C ALA A 16 -35.59 -4.09 -3.23
N VAL A 17 -35.55 -5.41 -3.11
CA VAL A 17 -34.42 -6.15 -2.51
C VAL A 17 -33.15 -5.96 -3.36
N LEU A 18 -33.25 -6.07 -4.69
CA LEU A 18 -32.11 -5.87 -5.59
C LEU A 18 -31.56 -4.44 -5.50
N VAL A 19 -32.44 -3.44 -5.48
CA VAL A 19 -32.03 -2.04 -5.34
C VAL A 19 -31.36 -1.79 -3.98
N ALA A 20 -31.96 -2.27 -2.89
CA ALA A 20 -31.39 -2.14 -1.55
C ALA A 20 -30.01 -2.80 -1.44
N GLN A 21 -29.86 -3.97 -2.06
CA GLN A 21 -28.58 -4.68 -2.07
C GLN A 21 -27.52 -4.01 -2.93
N GLY A 22 -27.91 -3.47 -4.08
CA GLY A 22 -27.04 -2.67 -4.93
C GLY A 22 -26.52 -1.42 -4.22
N LEU A 23 -27.40 -0.67 -3.54
CA LEU A 23 -27.04 0.50 -2.76
C LEU A 23 -26.13 0.14 -1.58
N SER A 24 -26.43 -0.92 -0.86
CA SER A 24 -25.61 -1.41 0.26
C SER A 24 -24.21 -1.80 -0.20
N SER A 25 -24.10 -2.51 -1.33
CA SER A 25 -22.82 -2.91 -1.91
C SER A 25 -21.99 -1.71 -2.36
N LEU A 26 -22.60 -0.72 -2.99
CA LEU A 26 -21.93 0.52 -3.40
C LEU A 26 -21.41 1.32 -2.18
N PHE A 27 -22.23 1.43 -1.14
CA PHE A 27 -21.83 2.11 0.11
C PHE A 27 -20.66 1.41 0.77
N TRP A 28 -20.72 0.09 0.87
CA TRP A 28 -19.64 -0.72 1.45
C TRP A 28 -18.33 -0.60 0.65
N LEU A 29 -18.43 -0.60 -0.68
CA LEU A 29 -17.29 -0.45 -1.58
C LEU A 29 -16.62 0.93 -1.43
N SER A 30 -17.41 1.98 -1.34
CA SER A 30 -16.90 3.34 -1.14
C SER A 30 -16.22 3.50 0.22
N HIS A 31 -16.80 2.88 1.26
CA HIS A 31 -16.23 2.90 2.61
C HIS A 31 -14.90 2.13 2.68
N LEU A 32 -14.81 0.97 2.03
CA LEU A 32 -13.56 0.22 1.96
C LEU A 32 -12.45 1.01 1.27
N ARG A 33 -12.75 1.65 0.14
CA ARG A 33 -11.75 2.46 -0.59
C ARG A 33 -11.25 3.64 0.24
N SER A 34 -12.12 4.33 0.95
CA SER A 34 -11.71 5.44 1.83
C SER A 34 -10.86 4.94 2.99
N SER A 35 -11.25 3.85 3.64
CA SER A 35 -10.51 3.25 4.74
C SER A 35 -9.12 2.74 4.33
N GLN A 36 -9.02 2.11 3.16
CA GLN A 36 -7.74 1.68 2.60
C GLN A 36 -6.82 2.88 2.32
N ARG A 37 -7.36 3.95 1.72
CA ARG A 37 -6.59 5.16 1.45
C ARG A 37 -6.09 5.82 2.75
N GLU A 38 -6.94 5.97 3.75
CA GLU A 38 -6.55 6.53 5.04
C GLU A 38 -5.49 5.68 5.74
N GLY A 39 -5.63 4.37 5.68
CA GLY A 39 -4.63 3.44 6.19
C GLY A 39 -3.28 3.55 5.47
N LEU A 40 -3.29 3.65 4.14
CA LEU A 40 -2.09 3.89 3.33
C LEU A 40 -1.37 5.18 3.76
N LEU A 41 -2.10 6.29 3.86
CA LEU A 41 -1.54 7.59 4.24
C LEU A 41 -1.00 7.59 5.68
N THR A 42 -1.70 6.94 6.60
CA THR A 42 -1.24 6.80 8.00
C THR A 42 0.02 5.96 8.09
N SER A 43 0.09 4.85 7.35
CA SER A 43 1.27 3.98 7.28
C SER A 43 2.46 4.69 6.64
N SER A 44 2.23 5.48 5.59
CA SER A 44 3.24 6.30 4.94
C SER A 44 3.83 7.33 5.88
N ARG A 45 2.97 7.99 6.68
CA ARG A 45 3.41 8.95 7.70
C ARG A 45 4.27 8.28 8.78
N SER A 46 3.85 7.13 9.27
CA SER A 46 4.62 6.35 10.26
C SER A 46 5.98 5.92 9.71
N LEU A 47 6.01 5.49 8.44
CA LEU A 47 7.23 5.12 7.74
C LEU A 47 8.18 6.32 7.62
N ALA A 48 7.66 7.48 7.22
CA ALA A 48 8.44 8.71 7.09
C ALA A 48 9.02 9.19 8.42
N TYR A 49 8.29 9.07 9.53
CA TYR A 49 8.82 9.36 10.86
C TYR A 49 9.98 8.41 11.25
N SER A 50 9.86 7.13 10.91
CA SER A 50 10.92 6.15 11.15
C SER A 50 12.16 6.44 10.31
N MET A 51 11.98 6.83 9.05
CA MET A 51 13.08 7.29 8.18
C MET A 51 13.74 8.54 8.74
N ALA A 52 12.96 9.56 9.13
CA ALA A 52 13.49 10.79 9.71
C ALA A 52 14.32 10.52 10.98
N ALA A 53 13.86 9.63 11.84
CA ALA A 53 14.59 9.22 13.04
C ALA A 53 15.93 8.54 12.68
N SER A 54 15.91 7.65 11.68
CA SER A 54 17.14 7.00 11.17
C SER A 54 18.12 8.01 10.61
N VAL A 55 17.65 8.96 9.80
CA VAL A 55 18.49 10.03 9.24
C VAL A 55 19.09 10.89 10.33
N SER A 56 18.28 11.31 11.32
CA SER A 56 18.76 12.11 12.46
C SER A 56 19.83 11.38 13.24
N TYR A 57 19.66 10.08 13.44
CA TYR A 57 20.67 9.23 14.08
C TYR A 57 21.98 9.22 13.28
N PHE A 58 21.93 8.96 11.96
CA PHE A 58 23.12 8.96 11.11
C PHE A 58 23.82 10.33 11.07
N ARG A 59 23.06 11.42 11.04
CA ARG A 59 23.63 12.78 11.09
C ARG A 59 24.37 13.06 12.40
N SER A 60 23.94 12.47 13.51
CA SER A 60 24.59 12.61 14.82
C SER A 60 25.89 11.80 14.96
N LEU A 61 26.09 10.79 14.09
CA LEU A 61 27.29 9.96 14.13
C LEU A 61 28.50 10.69 13.54
N PRO A 62 29.69 10.59 14.18
CA PRO A 62 30.94 11.04 13.57
C PRO A 62 31.20 10.31 12.25
N LEU A 63 31.73 11.02 11.25
CA LEU A 63 31.93 10.53 9.88
C LEU A 63 32.58 9.14 9.80
N GLY A 64 33.63 8.92 10.60
CA GLY A 64 34.37 7.65 10.59
C GLY A 64 33.59 6.44 11.12
N TYR A 65 32.50 6.66 11.88
CA TYR A 65 31.69 5.57 12.44
C TYR A 65 30.50 5.21 11.58
N ARG A 66 30.08 6.07 10.66
CA ARG A 66 28.91 5.86 9.79
C ARG A 66 28.97 4.57 8.98
N PRO A 67 30.09 4.26 8.27
CA PRO A 67 30.20 3.00 7.53
C PRO A 67 30.11 1.77 8.44
N LEU A 68 30.76 1.82 9.60
CA LEU A 68 30.77 0.71 10.56
C LEU A 68 29.36 0.40 11.07
N VAL A 69 28.61 1.44 11.45
CA VAL A 69 27.23 1.28 11.92
C VAL A 69 26.33 0.76 10.81
N LEU A 70 26.52 1.19 9.56
CA LEU A 70 25.79 0.65 8.41
C LEU A 70 26.05 -0.83 8.21
N ASP A 71 27.30 -1.26 8.24
CA ASP A 71 27.65 -2.68 8.11
C ASP A 71 27.05 -3.52 9.23
N GLN A 72 27.07 -2.99 10.45
CA GLN A 72 26.44 -3.64 11.59
C GLN A 72 24.92 -3.78 11.39
N LEU A 73 24.24 -2.73 10.98
CA LEU A 73 22.80 -2.75 10.73
C LEU A 73 22.44 -3.73 9.61
N ARG A 74 23.22 -3.78 8.54
CA ARG A 74 23.02 -4.72 7.43
C ARG A 74 23.22 -6.17 7.85
N SER A 75 24.27 -6.44 8.64
CA SER A 75 24.60 -7.80 9.09
C SER A 75 23.60 -8.35 10.11
N MET A 76 22.98 -7.49 10.90
CA MET A 76 21.98 -7.90 11.89
C MET A 76 20.61 -8.25 11.28
N GLY A 77 20.37 -7.96 10.01
CA GLY A 77 19.15 -8.34 9.29
C GLY A 77 17.85 -7.73 9.85
N GLY A 78 17.95 -6.77 10.75
CA GLY A 78 16.84 -6.28 11.57
C GLY A 78 16.23 -4.94 11.18
N THR A 79 16.62 -4.34 10.08
CA THR A 79 16.08 -3.04 9.68
C THR A 79 14.92 -3.20 8.67
N ARG A 80 13.87 -2.41 8.87
CA ARG A 80 12.78 -2.24 7.89
C ARG A 80 13.26 -1.58 6.59
N PHE A 81 14.49 -1.09 6.58
CA PHE A 81 15.07 -0.30 5.52
C PHE A 81 16.37 -0.92 5.07
N PHE A 82 16.58 -0.97 3.77
CA PHE A 82 17.93 -1.05 3.24
C PHE A 82 18.53 0.34 3.28
N VAL A 83 19.73 0.47 3.84
CA VAL A 83 20.40 1.77 4.01
C VAL A 83 21.79 1.71 3.40
N SER A 84 22.16 2.71 2.61
CA SER A 84 23.51 2.90 2.11
C SER A 84 23.92 4.36 2.13
N LEU A 85 25.23 4.61 2.16
CA LEU A 85 25.82 5.92 1.96
C LEU A 85 26.43 5.97 0.56
N ASN A 86 26.13 7.05 -0.16
CA ASN A 86 26.63 7.30 -1.50
C ASN A 86 27.27 8.70 -1.55
N ASP A 87 28.19 8.90 -2.46
CA ASP A 87 28.86 10.19 -2.71
C ASP A 87 27.99 11.16 -3.51
N ARG A 88 26.96 10.65 -4.18
CA ARG A 88 26.03 11.40 -5.02
C ARG A 88 24.64 10.74 -5.01
N PRO A 89 23.58 11.47 -5.35
CA PRO A 89 22.27 10.87 -5.52
C PRO A 89 22.29 9.92 -6.74
N LEU A 90 21.62 8.78 -6.58
CA LEU A 90 21.46 7.81 -7.65
C LEU A 90 20.28 8.19 -8.54
N GLU A 91 20.41 7.94 -9.83
CA GLU A 91 19.29 8.07 -10.76
C GLU A 91 18.20 7.05 -10.41
N MET A 92 16.97 7.54 -10.29
CA MET A 92 15.80 6.72 -9.98
C MET A 92 14.87 6.72 -11.20
N ARG A 93 14.53 5.53 -11.67
CA ARG A 93 13.52 5.37 -12.70
C ARG A 93 12.15 5.24 -12.03
N ALA A 94 11.41 6.34 -12.07
CA ALA A 94 10.10 6.46 -11.44
C ALA A 94 9.10 5.47 -12.03
N LEU A 95 8.28 4.87 -11.17
CA LEU A 95 7.10 4.14 -11.59
C LEU A 95 6.04 5.11 -12.16
N PRO A 96 5.09 4.63 -12.98
CA PRO A 96 3.99 5.43 -13.48
C PRO A 96 3.24 6.15 -12.35
N ASP A 97 2.77 7.36 -12.61
CA ASP A 97 2.06 8.13 -11.61
C ASP A 97 0.67 7.60 -11.37
N THR A 98 0.35 7.41 -10.10
CA THR A 98 -0.99 7.09 -9.62
C THR A 98 -1.37 8.07 -8.51
N PRO A 99 -2.68 8.30 -8.25
CA PRO A 99 -3.10 9.20 -7.18
C PRO A 99 -2.60 8.76 -5.80
N ASN A 100 -2.50 7.45 -5.55
CA ASN A 100 -1.96 6.92 -4.30
C ASN A 100 -0.45 7.15 -4.19
N LYS A 101 0.30 6.92 -5.27
CA LYS A 101 1.74 7.20 -5.32
C LYS A 101 2.01 8.65 -4.97
N GLN A 102 1.37 9.59 -5.65
CA GLN A 102 1.57 11.02 -5.41
C GLN A 102 1.25 11.42 -3.98
N ALA A 103 0.13 10.93 -3.42
CA ALA A 103 -0.25 11.22 -2.04
C ALA A 103 0.78 10.67 -1.02
N VAL A 104 1.35 9.49 -1.27
CA VAL A 104 2.40 8.92 -0.41
C VAL A 104 3.69 9.75 -0.51
N LEU A 105 4.12 10.09 -1.73
CA LEU A 105 5.34 10.89 -1.93
C LEU A 105 5.22 12.26 -1.25
N GLU A 106 4.09 12.94 -1.39
CA GLU A 106 3.81 14.23 -0.75
C GLU A 106 3.92 14.11 0.78
N ILE A 107 3.24 13.13 1.39
CA ILE A 107 3.30 12.93 2.84
C ILE A 107 4.71 12.62 3.33
N VAL A 108 5.44 11.78 2.62
CA VAL A 108 6.80 11.41 3.00
C VAL A 108 7.72 12.61 2.93
N GLN A 109 7.65 13.39 1.84
CA GLN A 109 8.43 14.62 1.68
C GLN A 109 8.10 15.65 2.77
N ASP A 110 6.82 15.88 3.04
CA ASP A 110 6.37 16.83 4.06
C ASP A 110 6.88 16.45 5.46
N VAL A 111 6.74 15.19 5.85
CA VAL A 111 7.23 14.71 7.15
C VAL A 111 8.75 14.83 7.26
N LEU A 112 9.46 14.46 6.20
CA LEU A 112 10.93 14.57 6.17
C LEU A 112 11.38 16.03 6.29
N HIS A 113 10.80 16.96 5.51
CA HIS A 113 11.10 18.37 5.62
C HIS A 113 10.73 18.96 6.99
N GLN A 114 9.60 18.54 7.56
CA GLN A 114 9.19 18.98 8.90
C GLN A 114 10.18 18.53 9.99
N ARG A 115 10.72 17.30 9.87
CA ARG A 115 11.59 16.71 10.89
C ARG A 115 13.05 17.03 10.72
N LEU A 116 13.53 17.12 9.49
CA LEU A 116 14.96 17.30 9.18
C LEU A 116 15.32 18.75 8.83
N GLY A 117 14.33 19.57 8.55
CA GLY A 117 14.47 20.96 8.12
C GLY A 117 14.13 21.15 6.64
N LYS A 118 13.57 22.31 6.31
CA LYS A 118 13.16 22.65 4.93
C LYS A 118 14.34 22.82 3.96
N GLU A 119 15.52 23.11 4.48
CA GLU A 119 16.76 23.29 3.70
C GLU A 119 17.41 21.97 3.32
N VAL A 120 16.89 20.83 3.80
CA VAL A 120 17.48 19.54 3.49
C VAL A 120 17.12 19.12 2.09
N GLU A 121 18.13 18.87 1.29
CA GLU A 121 17.97 18.35 -0.06
C GLU A 121 17.58 16.85 0.02
N LEU A 122 16.44 16.53 -0.55
CA LEU A 122 15.92 15.16 -0.54
C LEU A 122 15.23 14.82 -1.86
N GLN A 123 15.28 13.55 -2.22
CA GLN A 123 14.60 12.96 -3.36
C GLN A 123 13.84 11.74 -2.87
N VAL A 124 12.56 11.65 -3.22
CA VAL A 124 11.70 10.53 -2.82
C VAL A 124 10.97 10.03 -4.05
N GLU A 125 11.05 8.73 -4.33
CA GLU A 125 10.41 8.14 -5.50
C GLU A 125 10.10 6.67 -5.28
N PHE A 126 9.10 6.15 -6.02
CA PHE A 126 8.86 4.72 -6.12
C PHE A 126 9.54 4.14 -7.34
N VAL A 127 10.27 3.05 -7.13
CA VAL A 127 11.08 2.37 -8.14
C VAL A 127 10.73 0.88 -8.17
N SER A 128 10.81 0.26 -9.35
CA SER A 128 10.71 -1.20 -9.47
C SER A 128 11.92 -1.88 -8.83
N PRO A 129 11.75 -3.02 -8.12
CA PRO A 129 12.87 -3.78 -7.56
C PRO A 129 13.94 -4.15 -8.61
N ASP A 130 13.52 -4.46 -9.84
CA ASP A 130 14.42 -4.85 -10.93
C ASP A 130 15.32 -3.70 -11.41
N GLU A 131 14.89 -2.46 -11.17
CA GLU A 131 15.61 -1.25 -11.55
C GLU A 131 16.31 -0.58 -10.35
N LEU A 132 16.18 -1.18 -9.17
CA LEU A 132 16.79 -0.64 -7.96
C LEU A 132 18.32 -0.72 -8.05
N ARG A 133 18.97 0.43 -7.96
CA ARG A 133 20.43 0.52 -7.93
C ARG A 133 20.91 0.92 -6.56
N LEU A 134 21.96 0.25 -6.11
CA LEU A 134 22.52 0.38 -4.76
C LEU A 134 24.02 0.67 -4.88
N PHE A 135 24.61 1.23 -3.83
CA PHE A 135 26.06 1.46 -3.74
C PHE A 135 26.64 2.20 -4.95
N ASN A 136 26.31 3.47 -5.09
CA ASN A 136 26.75 4.31 -6.22
C ASN A 136 26.31 3.77 -7.60
N GLY A 137 25.24 2.94 -7.62
CA GLY A 137 24.72 2.32 -8.84
C GLY A 137 25.48 1.08 -9.32
N ALA A 138 26.43 0.58 -8.51
CA ALA A 138 27.30 -0.55 -8.90
C ALA A 138 26.61 -1.91 -8.75
N LEU A 139 25.63 -2.03 -7.85
CA LEU A 139 24.98 -3.30 -7.53
C LEU A 139 23.48 -3.24 -7.76
N LYS A 140 22.91 -4.35 -8.20
CA LYS A 140 21.47 -4.57 -8.24
C LYS A 140 21.00 -5.31 -6.98
N LEU A 141 19.68 -5.30 -6.74
CA LEU A 141 19.08 -5.92 -5.56
C LEU A 141 19.34 -7.43 -5.49
N ASP A 142 19.29 -8.13 -6.62
CA ASP A 142 19.51 -9.57 -6.73
C ASP A 142 20.97 -9.99 -6.48
N GLU A 143 21.91 -9.06 -6.62
CA GLU A 143 23.34 -9.28 -6.36
C GLU A 143 23.71 -9.14 -4.88
N LEU A 144 22.78 -8.64 -4.03
CA LEU A 144 23.01 -8.49 -2.61
C LEU A 144 23.00 -9.84 -1.88
N PRO A 145 23.81 -9.99 -0.81
CA PRO A 145 23.67 -11.10 0.11
C PRO A 145 22.23 -11.21 0.62
N ARG A 146 21.66 -12.39 0.60
CA ARG A 146 20.26 -12.62 1.06
C ARG A 146 20.00 -12.07 2.47
N SER A 147 21.01 -12.08 3.34
CA SER A 147 20.92 -11.52 4.69
C SER A 147 20.65 -10.01 4.72
N TRP A 148 21.03 -9.27 3.67
CA TRP A 148 20.93 -7.81 3.65
C TRP A 148 19.60 -7.29 3.09
N ALA A 149 18.98 -8.03 2.18
CA ALA A 149 17.80 -7.59 1.46
C ALA A 149 16.55 -8.44 1.75
N HIS A 150 16.77 -9.66 2.26
CA HIS A 150 15.75 -10.70 2.24
C HIS A 150 14.49 -10.36 3.03
N TYR A 151 14.62 -9.66 4.16
CA TYR A 151 13.47 -9.32 5.00
C TYR A 151 12.84 -7.97 4.66
N ALA A 152 13.58 -7.08 4.00
CA ALA A 152 13.10 -5.73 3.72
C ALA A 152 12.46 -5.59 2.33
N LEU A 153 12.88 -6.39 1.34
CA LEU A 153 12.55 -6.14 -0.06
C LEU A 153 12.05 -7.37 -0.85
N THR A 154 11.92 -8.53 -0.22
CA THR A 154 11.51 -9.78 -0.88
C THR A 154 10.14 -10.31 -0.45
N LEU A 155 9.23 -9.43 -0.05
CA LEU A 155 7.87 -9.83 0.30
C LEU A 155 6.98 -9.95 -0.95
N GLU A 156 6.05 -10.90 -0.93
CA GLU A 156 4.95 -10.93 -1.89
C GLU A 156 4.10 -9.64 -1.77
N PRO A 157 3.60 -9.09 -2.86
CA PRO A 157 3.50 -9.61 -4.22
C PRO A 157 4.83 -9.55 -5.00
N VAL A 158 4.88 -10.29 -6.11
CA VAL A 158 6.04 -10.28 -7.01
C VAL A 158 6.31 -8.84 -7.49
N ASN A 159 7.56 -8.38 -7.32
CA ASN A 159 8.00 -7.02 -7.69
C ASN A 159 7.20 -5.88 -7.01
N PRO A 160 7.10 -5.84 -5.67
CA PRO A 160 6.42 -4.74 -5.00
C PRO A 160 7.17 -3.42 -5.24
N PRO A 161 6.45 -2.30 -5.38
CA PRO A 161 7.08 -0.99 -5.53
C PRO A 161 7.91 -0.66 -4.29
N VAL A 162 9.16 -0.25 -4.51
CA VAL A 162 10.10 0.15 -3.47
C VAL A 162 10.12 1.66 -3.34
N LEU A 163 9.84 2.16 -2.14
CA LEU A 163 10.00 3.57 -1.82
C LEU A 163 11.48 3.84 -1.56
N VAL A 164 12.08 4.64 -2.42
CA VAL A 164 13.47 5.09 -2.31
C VAL A 164 13.49 6.54 -1.84
N THR A 165 14.24 6.78 -0.80
CA THR A 165 14.46 8.12 -0.26
C THR A 165 15.94 8.39 -0.21
N GLN A 166 16.38 9.46 -0.85
CA GLN A 166 17.76 9.93 -0.85
C GLN A 166 17.83 11.28 -0.17
N ILE A 167 18.68 11.41 0.84
CA ILE A 167 18.74 12.59 1.69
C ILE A 167 20.21 13.01 1.84
N ARG A 168 20.49 14.27 1.54
CA ARG A 168 21.81 14.83 1.74
C ARG A 168 22.06 15.04 3.23
N ILE A 169 23.08 14.36 3.76
CA ILE A 169 23.46 14.42 5.19
C ILE A 169 24.81 15.12 5.43
N GLY A 170 25.55 15.39 4.38
CA GLY A 170 26.85 16.07 4.40
C GLY A 170 27.15 16.70 3.03
N ASP A 171 28.33 17.31 2.89
CA ASP A 171 28.70 18.03 1.66
C ASP A 171 28.76 17.12 0.42
N SER A 172 29.24 15.89 0.58
CA SER A 172 29.30 14.85 -0.45
C SER A 172 28.74 13.52 0.04
N GLU A 173 27.82 13.54 0.97
CA GLU A 173 27.23 12.32 1.53
C GLU A 173 25.72 12.32 1.37
N TRP A 174 25.24 11.28 0.72
CA TRP A 174 23.82 10.99 0.52
C TRP A 174 23.43 9.71 1.23
N LEU A 175 22.50 9.80 2.16
CA LEU A 175 21.89 8.64 2.77
C LEU A 175 20.78 8.14 1.87
N TYR A 176 20.94 6.91 1.40
CA TYR A 176 19.97 6.19 0.58
C TYR A 176 19.21 5.21 1.45
N ILE A 177 17.90 5.29 1.44
CA ILE A 177 17.00 4.41 2.17
C ILE A 177 16.02 3.81 1.19
N ALA A 178 15.98 2.48 1.09
CA ALA A 178 14.98 1.75 0.32
C ALA A 178 14.08 0.94 1.26
N SER A 179 12.78 1.02 1.05
CA SER A 179 11.79 0.40 1.92
C SER A 179 10.56 -0.03 1.14
N LEU A 180 9.92 -1.10 1.58
CA LEU A 180 8.57 -1.46 1.16
C LEU A 180 7.54 -0.75 2.02
N MET A 181 6.38 -0.47 1.44
CA MET A 181 5.23 -0.06 2.22
C MET A 181 4.82 -1.19 3.18
N PRO A 182 4.40 -0.88 4.41
CA PRO A 182 3.94 -1.92 5.35
C PRO A 182 2.69 -2.62 4.81
N ALA A 183 2.59 -3.93 5.03
CA ALA A 183 1.37 -4.67 4.72
C ALA A 183 0.16 -4.07 5.49
N PRO A 184 -1.04 -4.00 4.90
CA PRO A 184 -1.45 -4.52 3.59
C PRO A 184 -1.20 -3.56 2.40
N TYR A 185 -0.50 -2.45 2.59
CA TYR A 185 -0.35 -1.36 1.61
C TYR A 185 0.86 -1.53 0.70
N VAL A 186 1.29 -2.76 0.47
CA VAL A 186 2.45 -3.06 -0.38
C VAL A 186 2.23 -2.65 -1.83
N SER A 187 0.97 -2.66 -2.30
CA SER A 187 0.59 -2.22 -3.63
C SER A 187 0.06 -0.78 -3.59
N LEU A 188 0.51 0.05 -4.52
CA LEU A 188 0.01 1.42 -4.73
C LEU A 188 -1.28 1.45 -5.55
N GLU A 189 -1.61 0.36 -6.21
CA GLU A 189 -2.87 0.22 -6.92
C GLU A 189 -3.98 -0.12 -5.93
N PRO A 190 -5.15 0.51 -6.05
CA PRO A 190 -6.30 0.09 -5.28
C PRO A 190 -6.60 -1.35 -5.67
N GLU A 191 -6.45 -2.28 -4.73
CA GLU A 191 -6.85 -3.66 -4.95
C GLU A 191 -8.30 -3.65 -5.44
N GLY A 192 -8.51 -4.13 -6.68
CA GLY A 192 -9.82 -4.40 -7.19
C GLY A 192 -10.53 -5.38 -6.25
N LEU A 193 -11.85 -5.47 -6.34
CA LEU A 193 -12.60 -6.47 -5.59
C LEU A 193 -11.95 -7.83 -5.77
N GLN A 194 -11.43 -8.40 -4.70
CA GLN A 194 -10.90 -9.75 -4.75
C GLN A 194 -11.99 -10.71 -5.25
N PRO A 195 -11.66 -11.69 -6.10
CA PRO A 195 -12.66 -12.65 -6.62
C PRO A 195 -13.50 -13.30 -5.52
N GLN A 196 -12.93 -13.53 -4.35
CA GLN A 196 -13.62 -14.05 -3.17
C GLN A 196 -14.67 -13.08 -2.63
N GLN A 197 -14.41 -11.77 -2.65
CA GLN A 197 -15.37 -10.74 -2.21
C GLN A 197 -16.55 -10.65 -3.20
N VAL A 198 -16.27 -10.69 -4.50
CA VAL A 198 -17.30 -10.72 -5.54
C VAL A 198 -18.16 -11.98 -5.39
N LEU A 199 -17.53 -13.14 -5.20
CA LEU A 199 -18.22 -14.40 -4.99
C LEU A 199 -19.12 -14.37 -3.74
N SER A 200 -18.64 -13.81 -2.65
CA SER A 200 -19.40 -13.62 -1.40
C SER A 200 -20.61 -12.72 -1.59
N ILE A 201 -20.47 -11.61 -2.29
CA ILE A 201 -21.57 -10.68 -2.60
C ILE A 201 -22.62 -11.39 -3.47
N VAL A 202 -22.20 -12.08 -4.51
CA VAL A 202 -23.09 -12.82 -5.41
C VAL A 202 -23.81 -13.94 -4.65
N PHE A 203 -23.09 -14.70 -3.83
CA PHE A 203 -23.68 -15.79 -3.05
C PHE A 203 -24.72 -15.27 -2.04
N THR A 204 -24.40 -14.21 -1.30
CA THR A 204 -25.32 -13.58 -0.34
C THR A 204 -26.55 -13.03 -1.03
N SER A 205 -26.39 -12.43 -2.21
CA SER A 205 -27.51 -11.93 -3.03
C SER A 205 -28.43 -13.06 -3.48
N LEU A 206 -27.85 -14.15 -3.96
CA LEU A 206 -28.59 -15.34 -4.41
C LEU A 206 -29.37 -15.99 -3.27
N LEU A 207 -28.76 -16.08 -2.09
CA LEU A 207 -29.36 -16.67 -0.90
C LEU A 207 -30.54 -15.84 -0.40
N LEU A 208 -30.41 -14.51 -0.41
CA LEU A 208 -31.49 -13.59 -0.06
C LEU A 208 -32.65 -13.66 -1.06
N LEU A 209 -32.37 -13.75 -2.35
CA LEU A 209 -33.39 -13.92 -3.38
C LEU A 209 -34.14 -15.26 -3.23
N LEU A 210 -33.41 -16.32 -2.94
CA LEU A 210 -33.97 -17.66 -2.75
C LEU A 210 -34.87 -17.69 -1.49
N PHE A 211 -34.40 -17.07 -0.40
CA PHE A 211 -35.17 -16.99 0.84
C PHE A 211 -36.44 -16.16 0.69
N THR A 212 -36.35 -15.02 0.00
CA THR A 212 -37.50 -14.16 -0.30
C THR A 212 -38.52 -14.89 -1.18
N GLY A 213 -38.08 -15.63 -2.20
CA GLY A 213 -38.92 -16.45 -3.06
C GLY A 213 -39.61 -17.58 -2.30
N LEU A 214 -38.90 -18.27 -1.42
CA LEU A 214 -39.45 -19.31 -0.54
C LEU A 214 -40.53 -18.79 0.42
N LEU A 215 -40.25 -17.67 1.10
CA LEU A 215 -41.23 -17.03 2.00
C LEU A 215 -42.50 -16.64 1.27
N MET A 216 -42.39 -16.05 0.08
CA MET A 216 -43.56 -15.71 -0.75
C MET A 216 -44.32 -16.94 -1.26
N HIS A 217 -43.60 -18.00 -1.62
CA HIS A 217 -44.26 -19.26 -2.01
C HIS A 217 -45.03 -19.88 -0.85
N TRP A 218 -44.50 -19.80 0.39
CA TRP A 218 -45.18 -20.27 1.60
C TRP A 218 -46.45 -19.45 1.90
N GLN A 219 -46.38 -18.12 1.80
CA GLN A 219 -47.51 -17.22 2.05
C GLN A 219 -48.61 -17.34 0.96
N SER A 220 -48.26 -17.79 -0.24
CA SER A 220 -49.20 -17.96 -1.33
C SER A 220 -49.97 -19.30 -1.34
N ARG A 221 -49.63 -20.22 -0.42
CA ARG A 221 -50.41 -21.47 -0.26
C ARG A 221 -51.72 -21.14 0.42
N PRO A 222 -52.90 -21.37 -0.23
CA PRO A 222 -54.17 -21.20 0.44
C PRO A 222 -54.28 -22.15 1.60
N LEU A 223 -54.66 -21.62 2.78
CA LEU A 223 -55.09 -22.42 3.91
C LEU A 223 -56.28 -23.27 3.43
N LYS A 224 -56.07 -24.58 3.31
CA LYS A 224 -57.18 -25.56 3.10
C LYS A 224 -57.78 -25.90 4.45
#